data_a76bfac7e539c0315d22c71d4e3f8590
#
_entry.id   a76bfac7e539c0315d22c71d4e3f8590
#
_cell.length_a   1.000
_cell.length_b   1.000
_cell.length_c   1.000
_cell.angle_alpha   90.00
_cell.angle_beta   90.00
_cell.angle_gamma   90.00
#
_symmetry.space_group_name_H-M   'P 1'
#
loop_
_entity.id
_entity.type
_entity.pdbx_description
1 polymer ?
#
loop_
_entity_poly.entity_id
_entity_poly.type
_entity_poly.pdbx_seq_one_letter_code
_entity_poly.pdbx_strand_id
1 'polypeptide(L)'
;MNSETLKSMLQQGQDNLLLRYGLGQALVNEKRHSEAVEHFQKALEFDPDHSSSWKLLGKVFVELNEYPRAIETYEQGIHVAERCGDLQAAKEMKVFLKRLKKQAV
;
A
#
# COMPACT_ATOMS: atom_id res chain seq x y z
N MET A 1 -5.24 14.23 -9.24
CA MET A 1 -5.14 15.14 -8.09
C MET A 1 -3.75 14.98 -7.48
N ASN A 2 -3.08 16.08 -7.15
CA ASN A 2 -1.72 15.98 -6.59
C ASN A 2 -1.77 15.85 -5.05
N SER A 3 -0.63 15.52 -4.47
CA SER A 3 -0.56 15.29 -3.02
C SER A 3 -0.87 16.54 -2.20
N GLU A 4 -0.51 17.72 -2.69
CA GLU A 4 -0.74 18.97 -1.94
C GLU A 4 -2.23 19.24 -1.74
N THR A 5 -3.05 19.03 -2.77
CA THR A 5 -4.50 19.19 -2.68
C THR A 5 -5.08 18.22 -1.65
N LEU A 6 -4.64 16.96 -1.69
CA LEU A 6 -5.12 15.93 -0.76
C LEU A 6 -4.66 16.19 0.67
N LYS A 7 -3.42 16.68 0.85
CA LYS A 7 -2.93 17.09 2.17
C LYS A 7 -3.75 18.22 2.76
N SER A 8 -4.14 19.18 1.91
CA SER A 8 -4.98 20.29 2.34
C SER A 8 -6.32 19.78 2.87
N MET A 9 -6.93 18.82 2.19
CA MET A 9 -8.19 18.23 2.64
C MET A 9 -8.01 17.54 3.99
N LEU A 10 -6.91 16.83 4.17
CA LEU A 10 -6.59 16.18 5.45
C LEU A 10 -6.45 17.21 6.57
N GLN A 11 -5.76 18.33 6.30
CA GLN A 11 -5.59 19.41 7.27
C GLN A 11 -6.91 20.05 7.66
N GLN A 12 -7.90 20.02 6.78
CA GLN A 12 -9.25 20.53 7.04
C GLN A 12 -10.11 19.55 7.83
N GLY A 13 -9.54 18.46 8.30
CA GLY A 13 -10.23 17.49 9.13
C GLY A 13 -10.91 16.35 8.39
N GLN A 14 -10.77 16.30 7.08
CA GLN A 14 -11.28 15.18 6.28
C GLN A 14 -10.27 14.05 6.37
N ASP A 15 -10.64 12.97 7.02
CA ASP A 15 -9.74 11.82 7.14
C ASP A 15 -10.56 10.53 7.02
N ASN A 16 -10.25 9.74 6.01
CA ASN A 16 -10.97 8.50 5.71
C ASN A 16 -10.12 7.62 4.81
N LEU A 17 -10.60 6.41 4.57
CA LEU A 17 -9.91 5.42 3.74
C LEU A 17 -9.56 5.98 2.36
N LEU A 18 -10.53 6.55 1.67
CA LEU A 18 -10.32 7.01 0.29
C LEU A 18 -9.29 8.13 0.21
N LEU A 19 -9.33 9.06 1.15
CA LEU A 19 -8.37 10.17 1.17
C LEU A 19 -6.97 9.65 1.45
N ARG A 20 -6.80 8.79 2.43
CA ARG A 20 -5.48 8.23 2.76
C ARG A 20 -4.92 7.39 1.63
N TYR A 21 -5.75 6.54 1.04
CA TYR A 21 -5.35 5.73 -0.10
C TYR A 21 -4.96 6.60 -1.31
N GLY A 22 -5.80 7.59 -1.63
CA GLY A 22 -5.53 8.51 -2.74
C GLY A 22 -4.27 9.33 -2.52
N LEU A 23 -4.03 9.78 -1.27
CA LEU A 23 -2.82 10.52 -0.93
C LEU A 23 -1.58 9.63 -1.08
N GLY A 24 -1.65 8.38 -0.63
CA GLY A 24 -0.57 7.43 -0.84
C GLY A 24 -0.25 7.24 -2.32
N GLN A 25 -1.28 7.08 -3.16
CA GLN A 25 -1.09 6.93 -4.60
C GLN A 25 -0.45 8.18 -5.23
N ALA A 26 -0.92 9.36 -4.85
CA ALA A 26 -0.37 10.61 -5.38
C ALA A 26 1.10 10.76 -5.02
N LEU A 27 1.47 10.41 -3.79
CA LEU A 27 2.86 10.46 -3.34
C LEU A 27 3.74 9.47 -4.09
N VAL A 28 3.24 8.27 -4.35
CA VAL A 28 3.97 7.29 -5.16
C VAL A 28 4.22 7.84 -6.57
N ASN A 29 3.19 8.44 -7.18
CA ASN A 29 3.34 9.03 -8.51
C ASN A 29 4.36 10.17 -8.54
N GLU A 30 4.54 10.86 -7.41
CA GLU A 30 5.50 11.94 -7.26
C GLU A 30 6.87 11.43 -6.81
N LYS A 31 7.07 10.12 -6.74
CA LYS A 31 8.31 9.49 -6.28
C LYS A 31 8.64 9.78 -4.81
N ARG A 32 7.63 10.08 -4.01
CA ARG A 32 7.78 10.38 -2.57
C ARG A 32 7.37 9.17 -1.76
N HIS A 33 8.12 8.10 -1.93
CA HIS A 33 7.77 6.77 -1.40
C HIS A 33 7.73 6.71 0.14
N SER A 34 8.71 7.34 0.81
CA SER A 34 8.75 7.32 2.28
C SER A 34 7.50 7.93 2.89
N GLU A 35 7.01 9.02 2.32
CA GLU A 35 5.80 9.68 2.82
C GLU A 35 4.54 8.85 2.55
N ALA A 36 4.55 8.08 1.47
CA ALA A 36 3.38 7.27 1.12
C ALA A 36 3.11 6.17 2.14
N VAL A 37 4.14 5.65 2.80
CA VAL A 37 4.01 4.56 3.77
C VAL A 37 2.97 4.89 4.85
N GLU A 38 3.10 6.06 5.47
CA GLU A 38 2.20 6.47 6.54
C GLU A 38 0.74 6.46 6.10
N HIS A 39 0.48 6.96 4.88
CA HIS A 39 -0.89 7.11 4.41
C HIS A 39 -1.53 5.76 4.05
N PHE A 40 -0.76 4.82 3.49
CA PHE A 40 -1.27 3.47 3.26
C PHE A 40 -1.50 2.74 4.60
N GLN A 41 -0.64 2.96 5.59
CA GLN A 41 -0.83 2.36 6.91
C GLN A 41 -2.10 2.91 7.57
N LYS A 42 -2.34 4.21 7.45
CA LYS A 42 -3.58 4.81 7.96
C LYS A 42 -4.81 4.30 7.21
N ALA A 43 -4.70 4.10 5.90
CA ALA A 43 -5.78 3.50 5.13
C ALA A 43 -6.16 2.12 5.69
N LEU A 44 -5.15 1.32 6.04
CA LEU A 44 -5.37 -0.02 6.60
C LEU A 44 -5.88 0.02 8.05
N GLU A 45 -5.69 1.13 8.77
CA GLU A 45 -6.35 1.31 10.06
C GLU A 45 -7.85 1.55 9.87
N PHE A 46 -8.23 2.29 8.83
CA PHE A 46 -9.64 2.49 8.51
C PHE A 46 -10.30 1.21 8.00
N ASP A 47 -9.59 0.45 7.17
CA ASP A 47 -10.10 -0.79 6.61
C ASP A 47 -8.97 -1.80 6.42
N PRO A 48 -8.77 -2.69 7.39
CA PRO A 48 -7.71 -3.73 7.29
C PRO A 48 -7.91 -4.69 6.11
N ASP A 49 -9.10 -4.73 5.54
CA ASP A 49 -9.43 -5.60 4.41
C ASP A 49 -9.27 -4.93 3.05
N HIS A 50 -8.74 -3.72 3.02
CA HIS A 50 -8.54 -3.00 1.76
C HIS A 50 -7.31 -3.55 1.03
N SER A 51 -7.52 -4.57 0.22
CA SER A 51 -6.44 -5.31 -0.45
C SER A 51 -5.55 -4.43 -1.32
N SER A 52 -6.11 -3.41 -1.97
CA SER A 52 -5.32 -2.48 -2.79
C SER A 52 -4.29 -1.72 -1.96
N SER A 53 -4.62 -1.37 -0.73
CA SER A 53 -3.66 -0.69 0.17
C SER A 53 -2.52 -1.63 0.55
N TRP A 54 -2.82 -2.91 0.84
CA TRP A 54 -1.76 -3.89 1.10
C TRP A 54 -0.82 -4.02 -0.10
N LYS A 55 -1.38 -4.11 -1.29
CA LYS A 55 -0.59 -4.27 -2.51
C LYS A 55 0.33 -3.06 -2.73
N LEU A 56 -0.20 -1.86 -2.63
CA LEU A 56 0.61 -0.65 -2.86
C LEU A 56 1.63 -0.42 -1.75
N LEU A 57 1.28 -0.74 -0.51
CA LEU A 57 2.24 -0.63 0.59
C LEU A 57 3.42 -1.56 0.37
N GLY A 58 3.15 -2.80 -0.05
CA GLY A 58 4.23 -3.73 -0.37
C GLY A 58 5.14 -3.20 -1.45
N LYS A 59 4.56 -2.64 -2.51
CA LYS A 59 5.34 -2.05 -3.62
C LYS A 59 6.19 -0.89 -3.16
N VAL A 60 5.66 -0.05 -2.27
CA VAL A 60 6.41 1.07 -1.71
C VAL A 60 7.62 0.58 -0.91
N PHE A 61 7.44 -0.44 -0.09
CA PHE A 61 8.56 -1.00 0.66
C PHE A 61 9.65 -1.56 -0.28
N VAL A 62 9.25 -2.17 -1.40
CA VAL A 62 10.23 -2.62 -2.41
C VAL A 62 11.01 -1.44 -2.97
N GLU A 63 10.32 -0.35 -3.32
CA GLU A 63 10.98 0.85 -3.85
C GLU A 63 11.94 1.48 -2.84
N LEU A 64 11.66 1.31 -1.54
CA LEU A 64 12.52 1.80 -0.46
C LEU A 64 13.61 0.79 -0.09
N ASN A 65 13.71 -0.32 -0.79
CA ASN A 65 14.66 -1.40 -0.52
C ASN A 65 14.47 -2.01 0.89
N GLU A 66 13.28 -1.91 1.44
CA GLU A 66 12.93 -2.52 2.72
C GLU A 66 12.27 -3.87 2.46
N TYR A 67 13.07 -4.82 2.00
CA TYR A 67 12.57 -6.11 1.52
C TYR A 67 11.91 -6.96 2.61
N PRO A 68 12.43 -7.05 3.83
CA PRO A 68 11.74 -7.82 4.88
C PRO A 68 10.33 -7.29 5.16
N ARG A 69 10.17 -5.96 5.19
CA ARG A 69 8.86 -5.34 5.39
C ARG A 69 7.93 -5.58 4.20
N ALA A 70 8.48 -5.54 2.98
CA ALA A 70 7.71 -5.82 1.77
C ALA A 70 7.19 -7.26 1.77
N ILE A 71 8.04 -8.22 2.14
CA ILE A 71 7.66 -9.64 2.21
C ILE A 71 6.51 -9.82 3.21
N GLU A 72 6.66 -9.29 4.41
CA GLU A 72 5.62 -9.38 5.44
C GLU A 72 4.31 -8.75 4.96
N THR A 73 4.39 -7.58 4.34
CA THR A 73 3.22 -6.86 3.85
C THR A 73 2.48 -7.67 2.77
N TYR A 74 3.22 -8.23 1.81
CA TYR A 74 2.61 -9.05 0.77
C TYR A 74 1.99 -10.32 1.34
N GLU A 75 2.65 -10.96 2.30
CA GLU A 75 2.10 -12.18 2.90
C GLU A 75 0.77 -11.91 3.60
N GLN A 76 0.69 -10.82 4.35
CA GLN A 76 -0.56 -10.42 5.00
C GLN A 76 -1.60 -9.99 3.97
N GLY A 77 -1.18 -9.23 2.96
CA GLY A 77 -2.08 -8.76 1.91
C GLY A 77 -2.70 -9.90 1.10
N ILE A 78 -1.92 -10.92 0.81
CA ILE A 78 -2.40 -12.11 0.11
C ILE A 78 -3.49 -12.80 0.95
N HIS A 79 -3.21 -12.99 2.23
CA HIS A 79 -4.17 -13.61 3.15
C HIS A 79 -5.48 -12.82 3.19
N VAL A 80 -5.40 -11.51 3.33
CA VAL A 80 -6.57 -10.64 3.34
C VAL A 80 -7.34 -10.72 2.03
N ALA A 81 -6.63 -10.63 0.90
CA ALA A 81 -7.26 -10.64 -0.43
C ALA A 81 -7.97 -11.96 -0.69
N GLU A 82 -7.36 -13.08 -0.30
CA GLU A 82 -7.99 -14.39 -0.47
C GLU A 82 -9.24 -14.53 0.40
N ARG A 83 -9.15 -14.09 1.66
CA ARG A 83 -10.29 -14.15 2.57
C ARG A 83 -11.46 -13.31 2.06
N CYS A 84 -11.17 -12.15 1.48
CA CYS A 84 -12.20 -11.24 0.99
C CYS A 84 -12.67 -11.54 -0.43
N GLY A 85 -12.08 -12.54 -1.08
CA GLY A 85 -12.46 -12.91 -2.44
C GLY A 85 -11.87 -12.02 -3.52
N ASP A 86 -10.89 -11.17 -3.20
CA ASP A 86 -10.19 -10.34 -4.19
C ASP A 86 -9.07 -11.16 -4.81
N LEU A 87 -9.45 -12.08 -5.67
CA LEU A 87 -8.49 -13.05 -6.26
C LEU A 87 -7.48 -12.39 -7.17
N GLN A 88 -7.86 -11.29 -7.81
CA GLN A 88 -6.95 -10.55 -8.69
C GLN A 88 -5.80 -9.95 -7.88
N ALA A 89 -6.11 -9.27 -6.77
CA ALA A 89 -5.08 -8.69 -5.91
C ALA A 89 -4.19 -9.78 -5.30
N ALA A 90 -4.79 -10.89 -4.86
CA ALA A 90 -4.04 -12.01 -4.31
C ALA A 90 -3.04 -12.56 -5.33
N LYS A 91 -3.48 -12.76 -6.57
CA LYS A 91 -2.65 -13.28 -7.64
C LYS A 91 -1.47 -12.34 -7.94
N GLU A 92 -1.75 -11.03 -8.04
CA GLU A 92 -0.71 -10.04 -8.29
C GLU A 92 0.34 -10.02 -7.18
N MET A 93 -0.12 -10.01 -5.93
CA MET A 93 0.79 -9.99 -4.78
C MET A 93 1.64 -11.26 -4.70
N LYS A 94 1.07 -12.42 -5.04
CA LYS A 94 1.83 -13.68 -5.08
C LYS A 94 2.98 -13.61 -6.08
N VAL A 95 2.74 -13.01 -7.24
CA VAL A 95 3.77 -12.84 -8.27
C VAL A 95 4.88 -11.93 -7.74
N PHE A 96 4.51 -10.78 -7.14
CA PHE A 96 5.48 -9.83 -6.59
C PHE A 96 6.29 -10.48 -5.47
N LEU A 97 5.62 -11.22 -4.58
CA LEU A 97 6.29 -11.89 -3.47
C LEU A 97 7.30 -12.92 -3.96
N LYS A 98 6.93 -13.69 -4.96
CA LYS A 98 7.82 -14.70 -5.53
C LYS A 98 9.08 -14.07 -6.11
N ARG A 99 8.92 -12.98 -6.85
CA ARG A 99 10.06 -12.24 -7.43
C ARG A 99 10.95 -11.68 -6.32
N LEU A 100 10.34 -11.13 -5.29
CA LEU A 100 11.06 -10.52 -4.18
C LEU A 100 11.88 -11.55 -3.41
N LYS A 101 11.32 -12.71 -3.14
CA LYS A 101 12.04 -13.78 -2.44
C LYS A 101 13.23 -14.28 -3.24
N LYS A 102 13.12 -14.32 -4.57
CA LYS A 102 14.23 -14.69 -5.44
C LYS A 102 15.38 -13.70 -5.35
N GLN A 103 15.04 -12.39 -5.27
CA GLN A 103 16.05 -11.34 -5.22
C GLN A 103 16.70 -11.24 -3.84
N ALA A 104 15.99 -11.61 -2.79
CA ALA A 104 16.46 -11.46 -1.41
C ALA A 104 17.37 -12.60 -0.95
N VAL A 105 17.52 -13.65 -1.74
CA VAL A 105 18.35 -14.82 -1.39
C VAL A 105 19.81 -14.64 -1.78
#